data_b6e0688e6d51064637f2632416ffaf11
#
_entry.id   b6e0688e6d51064637f2632416ffaf11
#
_cell.length_a   1.000
_cell.length_b   1.000
_cell.length_c   1.000
_cell.angle_alpha   90.00
_cell.angle_beta   90.00
_cell.angle_gamma   90.00
#
_symmetry.space_group_name_H-M   'P 1'
#
loop_
_entity.id
_entity.type
_entity.pdbx_description
1 polymer ?
#
loop_
_entity_poly.entity_id
_entity_poly.type
_entity_poly.pdbx_seq_one_letter_code
_entity_poly.pdbx_strand_id
1 'polypeptide(L)'
;MFLYFKRREKRGKREAPRPRFLVLRRKTLTVGAALLAAAAIFGAVNAPAAVRASVATRQLPIYCVERDQKVCSISFDAAWWADNTQKILDVLADYGVKATFFVVGNWADQYPERAKAIVDSGCELMNHSNAHDHYNSLAAEQKCSGCQDEGLLRTGN
;
A
#
# COMPACT_ATOMS: atom_id res chain seq x y z
N MET A 1 -12.46 42.43 -27.83
CA MET A 1 -13.46 41.91 -26.90
C MET A 1 -13.98 43.07 -26.08
N PHE A 2 -15.25 43.40 -26.22
CA PHE A 2 -15.89 44.53 -25.54
C PHE A 2 -16.80 44.00 -24.46
N LEU A 3 -16.59 44.46 -23.21
CA LEU A 3 -17.44 44.12 -22.07
C LEU A 3 -18.41 45.31 -21.81
N TYR A 4 -19.68 45.07 -21.88
CA TYR A 4 -20.75 46.07 -21.69
C TYR A 4 -21.34 45.92 -20.28
N PHE A 5 -21.23 46.98 -19.45
CA PHE A 5 -21.88 47.06 -18.14
C PHE A 5 -23.04 48.02 -18.16
N LYS A 6 -24.26 47.53 -17.89
CA LYS A 6 -25.48 48.31 -17.79
C LYS A 6 -25.79 48.63 -16.31
N ARG A 7 -25.65 49.88 -15.92
CA ARG A 7 -26.06 50.37 -14.60
C ARG A 7 -27.52 50.84 -14.61
N ARG A 8 -28.32 50.34 -13.68
CA ARG A 8 -29.76 50.66 -13.52
C ARG A 8 -29.89 51.89 -12.62
N GLU A 9 -30.42 53.04 -13.14
CA GLU A 9 -30.67 54.23 -12.36
C GLU A 9 -32.16 54.55 -12.25
N LYS A 10 -32.58 55.20 -11.14
CA LYS A 10 -33.96 55.58 -10.86
C LYS A 10 -34.39 56.80 -11.66
N ARG A 11 -35.65 56.83 -12.06
CA ARG A 11 -36.33 57.78 -12.95
C ARG A 11 -36.07 59.28 -12.64
N GLY A 12 -35.42 59.97 -13.50
CA GLY A 12 -35.37 61.39 -13.72
C GLY A 12 -34.92 61.61 -15.18
N LYS A 13 -35.35 62.64 -15.88
CA LYS A 13 -35.07 62.90 -17.31
C LYS A 13 -33.62 62.63 -17.67
N ARG A 14 -33.36 61.67 -18.57
CA ARG A 14 -32.02 61.07 -18.75
C ARG A 14 -31.47 61.30 -20.13
N GLU A 15 -30.27 61.83 -20.15
CA GLU A 15 -29.34 61.58 -21.25
C GLU A 15 -28.86 60.13 -21.15
N ALA A 16 -28.83 59.41 -22.27
CA ALA A 16 -28.36 58.05 -22.34
C ALA A 16 -26.86 58.00 -21.91
N PRO A 17 -26.50 57.11 -21.01
CA PRO A 17 -25.11 56.99 -20.55
C PRO A 17 -24.23 56.60 -21.74
N ARG A 18 -23.21 57.43 -21.98
CA ARG A 18 -22.22 57.12 -23.03
C ARG A 18 -21.46 55.84 -22.64
N PRO A 19 -21.37 54.85 -23.55
CA PRO A 19 -20.66 53.62 -23.24
C PRO A 19 -19.18 53.94 -22.98
N ARG A 20 -18.71 53.53 -21.79
CA ARG A 20 -17.26 53.64 -21.48
C ARG A 20 -16.58 52.39 -22.03
N PHE A 21 -15.80 52.54 -23.08
CA PHE A 21 -14.97 51.49 -23.65
C PHE A 21 -13.63 51.44 -22.93
N LEU A 22 -13.31 50.29 -22.35
CA LEU A 22 -12.01 50.01 -21.81
C LEU A 22 -11.15 49.42 -22.94
N VAL A 23 -10.25 50.23 -23.51
CA VAL A 23 -9.33 49.75 -24.55
C VAL A 23 -8.08 49.20 -23.83
N LEU A 24 -8.04 47.85 -23.67
CA LEU A 24 -6.85 47.18 -23.22
C LEU A 24 -5.83 47.07 -24.35
N ARG A 25 -4.66 47.64 -24.18
CA ARG A 25 -3.56 47.46 -25.15
C ARG A 25 -3.11 46.00 -25.17
N ARG A 26 -2.75 45.49 -26.36
CA ARG A 26 -2.25 44.12 -26.52
C ARG A 26 -1.14 43.78 -25.53
N LYS A 27 -0.22 44.71 -25.28
CA LYS A 27 0.88 44.57 -24.31
C LYS A 27 0.41 44.34 -22.85
N THR A 28 -0.67 45.01 -22.42
CA THR A 28 -1.24 44.83 -21.07
C THR A 28 -1.94 43.49 -20.95
N LEU A 29 -2.57 42.98 -22.02
CA LEU A 29 -3.16 41.63 -22.05
C LEU A 29 -2.10 40.54 -21.98
N THR A 30 -0.99 40.66 -22.72
CA THR A 30 0.11 39.69 -22.70
C THR A 30 0.82 39.64 -21.35
N VAL A 31 1.09 40.81 -20.75
CA VAL A 31 1.68 40.86 -19.40
C VAL A 31 0.73 40.28 -18.35
N GLY A 32 -0.54 40.62 -18.41
CA GLY A 32 -1.55 40.02 -17.50
C GLY A 32 -1.66 38.49 -17.62
N ALA A 33 -1.66 38.00 -18.85
CA ALA A 33 -1.69 36.54 -19.09
C ALA A 33 -0.42 35.84 -18.59
N ALA A 34 0.76 36.47 -18.77
CA ALA A 34 2.03 35.94 -18.29
C ALA A 34 2.09 35.89 -16.75
N LEU A 35 1.58 36.91 -16.06
CA LEU A 35 1.50 36.94 -14.60
C LEU A 35 0.53 35.87 -14.05
N LEU A 36 -0.62 35.69 -14.71
CA LEU A 36 -1.57 34.64 -14.33
C LEU A 36 -0.98 33.25 -14.53
N ALA A 37 -0.28 33.02 -15.63
CA ALA A 37 0.40 31.75 -15.86
C ALA A 37 1.50 31.48 -14.82
N ALA A 38 2.29 32.49 -14.50
CA ALA A 38 3.32 32.38 -13.47
C ALA A 38 2.71 32.10 -12.08
N ALA A 39 1.62 32.77 -11.72
CA ALA A 39 0.91 32.51 -10.46
C ALA A 39 0.29 31.10 -10.41
N ALA A 40 -0.24 30.61 -11.52
CA ALA A 40 -0.80 29.24 -11.63
C ALA A 40 0.32 28.19 -11.47
N ILE A 41 1.45 28.36 -12.13
CA ILE A 41 2.60 27.47 -12.01
C ILE A 41 3.15 27.50 -10.58
N PHE A 42 3.31 28.67 -9.98
CA PHE A 42 3.77 28.82 -8.60
C PHE A 42 2.80 28.15 -7.62
N GLY A 43 1.48 28.33 -7.81
CA GLY A 43 0.45 27.67 -7.01
C GLY A 43 0.47 26.14 -7.15
N ALA A 44 0.65 25.62 -8.38
CA ALA A 44 0.73 24.20 -8.62
C ALA A 44 1.97 23.54 -8.00
N VAL A 45 3.12 24.21 -8.11
CA VAL A 45 4.40 23.70 -7.55
C VAL A 45 4.43 23.74 -6.02
N ASN A 46 3.83 24.78 -5.42
CA ASN A 46 3.85 24.98 -3.97
C ASN A 46 2.58 24.48 -3.26
N ALA A 47 1.61 23.92 -3.98
CA ALA A 47 0.39 23.40 -3.37
C ALA A 47 0.69 22.18 -2.48
N PRO A 48 0.36 22.22 -1.19
CA PRO A 48 0.61 21.10 -0.26
C PRO A 48 -0.12 19.82 -0.66
N ALA A 49 -1.17 19.91 -1.48
CA ALA A 49 -1.87 18.76 -2.03
C ALA A 49 -1.02 17.96 -3.06
N ALA A 50 -0.19 18.63 -3.86
CA ALA A 50 0.70 17.96 -4.81
C ALA A 50 1.79 17.15 -4.09
N VAL A 51 2.26 17.62 -2.93
CA VAL A 51 3.22 16.89 -2.08
C VAL A 51 2.56 15.71 -1.38
N ARG A 52 1.29 15.83 -0.97
CA ARG A 52 0.54 14.73 -0.33
C ARG A 52 0.20 13.60 -1.29
N ALA A 53 -0.03 13.87 -2.57
CA ALA A 53 -0.31 12.83 -3.56
C ALA A 53 0.90 11.93 -3.86
N SER A 54 2.12 12.38 -3.58
CA SER A 54 3.34 11.60 -3.76
C SER A 54 3.71 10.76 -2.53
N VAL A 55 3.10 11.03 -1.37
CA VAL A 55 3.23 10.19 -0.18
C VAL A 55 2.13 9.14 -0.22
N ALA A 56 2.32 8.10 -1.03
CA ALA A 56 1.51 6.90 -0.93
C ALA A 56 1.62 6.39 0.51
N THR A 57 0.51 6.35 1.23
CA THR A 57 0.44 5.79 2.57
C THR A 57 0.81 4.32 2.44
N ARG A 58 2.06 3.98 2.71
CA ARG A 58 2.48 2.58 2.75
C ARG A 58 1.69 1.90 3.85
N GLN A 59 0.85 0.97 3.49
CA GLN A 59 0.28 0.04 4.46
C GLN A 59 1.42 -0.91 4.86
N LEU A 60 1.99 -0.65 6.01
CA LEU A 60 3.02 -1.51 6.57
C LEU A 60 2.35 -2.70 7.25
N PRO A 61 2.95 -3.89 7.18
CA PRO A 61 2.48 -5.03 7.95
C PRO A 61 2.62 -4.76 9.45
N ILE A 62 1.88 -5.50 10.25
CA ILE A 62 1.96 -5.44 11.70
C ILE A 62 3.28 -6.10 12.13
N TYR A 63 4.18 -5.33 12.74
CA TYR A 63 5.48 -5.81 13.20
C TYR A 63 5.49 -6.19 14.67
N CYS A 64 4.58 -5.64 15.46
CA CYS A 64 4.46 -5.93 16.87
C CYS A 64 3.02 -5.73 17.34
N VAL A 65 2.68 -6.37 18.43
CA VAL A 65 1.40 -6.22 19.13
C VAL A 65 1.67 -5.58 20.47
N GLU A 66 0.97 -4.49 20.78
CA GLU A 66 1.05 -3.83 22.08
C GLU A 66 0.42 -4.73 23.14
N ARG A 67 1.23 -5.12 24.13
CA ARG A 67 0.81 -5.96 25.26
C ARG A 67 1.50 -5.55 26.56
N ASP A 68 0.77 -5.65 27.65
CA ASP A 68 1.29 -5.39 29.00
C ASP A 68 2.17 -6.55 29.52
N GLN A 69 2.02 -7.75 28.97
CA GLN A 69 2.74 -8.93 29.35
C GLN A 69 4.03 -9.09 28.53
N LYS A 70 5.12 -9.50 29.19
CA LYS A 70 6.38 -9.86 28.53
C LYS A 70 6.24 -11.23 27.87
N VAL A 71 5.77 -11.25 26.62
CA VAL A 71 5.61 -12.47 25.83
C VAL A 71 6.35 -12.31 24.50
N CYS A 72 6.82 -13.42 23.95
CA CYS A 72 7.37 -13.49 22.61
C CYS A 72 6.72 -14.68 21.88
N SER A 73 6.66 -14.63 20.55
CA SER A 73 6.33 -15.76 19.71
C SER A 73 7.59 -16.25 19.01
N ILE A 74 7.71 -17.56 18.83
CA ILE A 74 8.82 -18.18 18.12
C ILE A 74 8.27 -18.71 16.80
N SER A 75 8.97 -18.36 15.70
CA SER A 75 8.63 -18.89 14.37
C SER A 75 9.88 -19.44 13.69
N PHE A 76 9.67 -20.40 12.80
CA PHE A 76 10.69 -21.01 11.97
C PHE A 76 10.23 -21.03 10.52
N ASP A 77 11.13 -20.65 9.61
CA ASP A 77 10.89 -20.76 8.18
C ASP A 77 11.53 -22.02 7.64
N ALA A 78 10.76 -22.88 6.99
CA ALA A 78 11.20 -24.15 6.42
C ALA A 78 11.09 -24.12 4.89
N ALA A 79 12.26 -23.99 4.23
CA ALA A 79 12.33 -23.80 2.79
C ALA A 79 13.22 -24.79 2.05
N TRP A 80 14.30 -25.33 2.68
CA TRP A 80 15.29 -26.14 1.97
C TRP A 80 15.48 -27.56 2.50
N TRP A 81 15.92 -27.72 3.77
CA TRP A 81 16.24 -29.02 4.37
C TRP A 81 15.40 -29.30 5.60
N ALA A 82 15.17 -30.58 5.87
CA ALA A 82 14.36 -31.02 6.99
C ALA A 82 15.16 -31.67 8.14
N ASP A 83 16.49 -31.68 8.05
CA ASP A 83 17.38 -32.43 8.96
C ASP A 83 17.28 -32.01 10.43
N ASN A 84 17.01 -30.74 10.67
CA ASN A 84 16.90 -30.18 12.01
C ASN A 84 15.47 -30.12 12.55
N THR A 85 14.47 -30.40 11.72
CA THR A 85 13.05 -30.26 12.12
C THR A 85 12.76 -31.09 13.37
N GLN A 86 13.15 -32.36 13.40
CA GLN A 86 12.90 -33.21 14.56
C GLN A 86 13.60 -32.70 15.82
N LYS A 87 14.86 -32.28 15.70
CA LYS A 87 15.63 -31.75 16.85
C LYS A 87 14.98 -30.50 17.43
N ILE A 88 14.44 -29.63 16.56
CA ILE A 88 13.71 -28.43 17.00
C ILE A 88 12.44 -28.83 17.74
N LEU A 89 11.67 -29.77 17.20
CA LEU A 89 10.45 -30.27 17.84
C LEU A 89 10.74 -30.92 19.20
N ASP A 90 11.82 -31.69 19.32
CA ASP A 90 12.24 -32.30 20.56
C ASP A 90 12.56 -31.24 21.63
N VAL A 91 13.34 -30.21 21.27
CA VAL A 91 13.64 -29.09 22.17
C VAL A 91 12.37 -28.34 22.57
N LEU A 92 11.48 -28.05 21.63
CA LEU A 92 10.21 -27.38 21.94
C LEU A 92 9.36 -28.19 22.91
N ALA A 93 9.35 -29.52 22.74
CA ALA A 93 8.64 -30.44 23.63
C ALA A 93 9.25 -30.45 25.03
N ASP A 94 10.58 -30.50 25.14
CA ASP A 94 11.30 -30.48 26.42
C ASP A 94 11.01 -29.23 27.27
N TYR A 95 10.83 -28.09 26.60
CA TYR A 95 10.49 -26.84 27.25
C TYR A 95 8.96 -26.57 27.33
N GLY A 96 8.13 -27.45 26.78
CA GLY A 96 6.68 -27.26 26.73
C GLY A 96 6.24 -26.03 25.94
N VAL A 97 7.04 -25.64 24.96
CA VAL A 97 6.81 -24.44 24.12
C VAL A 97 6.22 -24.87 22.78
N LYS A 98 5.30 -24.06 22.24
CA LYS A 98 4.79 -24.20 20.88
C LYS A 98 5.34 -23.08 20.01
N ALA A 99 5.51 -23.38 18.71
CA ALA A 99 6.04 -22.48 17.71
C ALA A 99 5.17 -22.49 16.46
N THR A 100 5.34 -21.49 15.61
CA THR A 100 4.72 -21.44 14.28
C THR A 100 5.79 -21.76 13.24
N PHE A 101 5.50 -22.71 12.36
CA PHE A 101 6.37 -23.09 11.23
C PHE A 101 5.75 -22.55 9.93
N PHE A 102 6.46 -21.60 9.29
CA PHE A 102 6.13 -21.14 7.95
C PHE A 102 6.81 -22.03 6.92
N VAL A 103 6.04 -22.81 6.20
CA VAL A 103 6.55 -23.89 5.36
C VAL A 103 6.28 -23.61 3.89
N VAL A 104 7.33 -23.76 3.07
CA VAL A 104 7.22 -23.67 1.60
C VAL A 104 6.52 -24.92 1.07
N GLY A 105 5.60 -24.74 0.11
CA GLY A 105 4.82 -25.87 -0.46
C GLY A 105 5.71 -26.98 -0.99
N ASN A 106 6.71 -26.66 -1.81
CA ASN A 106 7.69 -27.65 -2.31
C ASN A 106 8.42 -28.42 -1.19
N TRP A 107 8.70 -27.77 -0.06
CA TRP A 107 9.31 -28.42 1.10
C TRP A 107 8.34 -29.43 1.74
N ALA A 108 7.10 -29.04 1.88
CA ALA A 108 6.09 -29.91 2.48
C ALA A 108 5.79 -31.14 1.60
N ASP A 109 5.79 -30.97 0.27
CA ASP A 109 5.65 -32.07 -0.69
C ASP A 109 6.86 -33.02 -0.64
N GLN A 110 8.06 -32.48 -0.42
CA GLN A 110 9.28 -33.28 -0.34
C GLN A 110 9.42 -34.01 1.01
N TYR A 111 8.90 -33.41 2.09
CA TYR A 111 9.03 -33.94 3.45
C TYR A 111 7.70 -34.03 4.20
N PRO A 112 6.69 -34.76 3.66
CA PRO A 112 5.33 -34.79 4.21
C PRO A 112 5.30 -35.30 5.65
N GLU A 113 6.17 -36.26 6.00
CA GLU A 113 6.26 -36.79 7.38
C GLU A 113 6.76 -35.74 8.37
N ARG A 114 7.61 -34.81 7.94
CA ARG A 114 8.08 -33.69 8.78
C ARG A 114 7.01 -32.65 8.97
N ALA A 115 6.25 -32.34 7.91
CA ALA A 115 5.09 -31.46 8.01
C ALA A 115 4.05 -32.04 8.97
N LYS A 116 3.78 -33.34 8.87
CA LYS A 116 2.91 -34.05 9.81
C LYS A 116 3.45 -34.01 11.24
N ALA A 117 4.73 -34.25 11.46
CA ALA A 117 5.33 -34.22 12.78
C ALA A 117 5.21 -32.84 13.46
N ILE A 118 5.30 -31.75 12.69
CA ILE A 118 5.06 -30.39 13.20
C ILE A 118 3.65 -30.26 13.74
N VAL A 119 2.64 -30.68 12.97
CA VAL A 119 1.23 -30.62 13.36
C VAL A 119 0.97 -31.54 14.56
N ASP A 120 1.45 -32.79 14.52
CA ASP A 120 1.28 -33.77 15.61
C ASP A 120 1.92 -33.28 16.92
N SER A 121 2.97 -32.48 16.86
CA SER A 121 3.57 -31.85 18.05
C SER A 121 2.72 -30.73 18.66
N GLY A 122 1.64 -30.31 18.00
CA GLY A 122 0.79 -29.19 18.39
C GLY A 122 1.39 -27.81 18.08
N CYS A 123 2.40 -27.75 17.19
CA CYS A 123 2.87 -26.51 16.58
C CYS A 123 1.98 -26.10 15.42
N GLU A 124 1.98 -24.81 15.09
CA GLU A 124 1.23 -24.30 13.95
C GLU A 124 2.02 -24.46 12.65
N LEU A 125 1.34 -24.86 11.60
CA LEU A 125 1.87 -24.93 10.24
C LEU A 125 1.23 -23.83 9.40
N MET A 126 2.04 -22.93 8.86
CA MET A 126 1.61 -21.77 8.09
C MET A 126 2.26 -21.74 6.71
N ASN A 127 1.64 -21.03 5.78
CA ASN A 127 2.12 -20.90 4.41
C ASN A 127 3.31 -19.93 4.31
N HIS A 128 4.37 -20.36 3.58
CA HIS A 128 5.56 -19.54 3.23
C HIS A 128 5.76 -19.46 1.72
N SER A 129 4.70 -19.32 0.93
CA SER A 129 4.65 -19.45 -0.52
C SER A 129 4.90 -20.90 -1.02
N ASN A 130 4.66 -21.12 -2.31
CA ASN A 130 4.88 -22.44 -2.88
C ASN A 130 6.35 -22.77 -3.15
N ALA A 131 7.10 -21.85 -3.74
CA ALA A 131 8.46 -22.08 -4.24
C ALA A 131 9.51 -21.12 -3.69
N HIS A 132 9.19 -20.27 -2.72
CA HIS A 132 10.09 -19.24 -2.17
C HIS A 132 10.62 -18.26 -3.21
N ASP A 133 9.76 -17.87 -4.16
CA ASP A 133 10.11 -16.98 -5.25
C ASP A 133 10.33 -15.52 -4.79
N HIS A 134 11.13 -14.79 -5.55
CA HIS A 134 11.29 -13.34 -5.35
C HIS A 134 10.05 -12.59 -5.81
N TYR A 135 9.12 -12.30 -4.91
CA TYR A 135 7.82 -11.67 -5.19
C TYR A 135 7.91 -10.37 -5.98
N ASN A 136 8.98 -9.60 -5.83
CA ASN A 136 9.16 -8.33 -6.58
C ASN A 136 9.29 -8.54 -8.10
N SER A 137 9.73 -9.70 -8.53
CA SER A 137 9.91 -10.05 -9.95
C SER A 137 8.72 -10.77 -10.57
N LEU A 138 7.72 -11.17 -9.75
CA LEU A 138 6.56 -11.92 -10.21
C LEU A 138 5.42 -11.01 -10.68
N ALA A 139 4.66 -11.46 -11.67
CA ALA A 139 3.38 -10.85 -12.05
C ALA A 139 2.33 -11.03 -10.94
N ALA A 140 1.26 -10.22 -10.95
CA ALA A 140 0.24 -10.25 -9.91
C ALA A 140 -0.45 -11.62 -9.79
N GLU A 141 -0.71 -12.26 -10.93
CA GLU A 141 -1.34 -13.58 -11.00
C GLU A 141 -0.46 -14.67 -10.37
N GLN A 142 0.86 -14.61 -10.62
CA GLN A 142 1.83 -15.55 -10.04
C GLN A 142 1.98 -15.36 -8.52
N LYS A 143 1.87 -14.13 -8.03
CA LYS A 143 1.85 -13.85 -6.58
C LYS A 143 0.64 -14.47 -5.90
N CYS A 144 -0.53 -14.36 -6.53
CA CYS A 144 -1.76 -14.97 -6.02
C CYS A 144 -1.71 -16.50 -6.04
N SER A 145 -1.24 -17.13 -7.14
CA SER A 145 -1.15 -18.59 -7.21
C SER A 145 -0.17 -19.15 -6.19
N GLY A 146 0.98 -18.50 -5.97
CA GLY A 146 1.94 -18.91 -4.95
C GLY A 146 1.43 -18.87 -3.50
N CYS A 147 0.32 -18.14 -3.26
CA CYS A 147 -0.35 -18.11 -1.95
C CYS A 147 -1.55 -19.07 -1.86
N GLN A 148 -2.07 -19.54 -2.98
CA GLN A 148 -3.32 -20.32 -3.05
C GLN A 148 -3.14 -21.84 -3.04
N ASP A 149 -1.92 -22.36 -3.14
CA ASP A 149 -1.67 -23.80 -3.01
C ASP A 149 -1.88 -24.27 -1.55
N GLU A 150 -3.12 -24.03 -1.09
CA GLU A 150 -3.60 -24.32 0.27
C GLU A 150 -3.92 -25.80 0.50
N GLY A 151 -3.57 -26.67 -0.43
CA GLY A 151 -3.88 -28.10 -0.31
C GLY A 151 -3.31 -28.75 0.96
N LEU A 152 -2.24 -28.21 1.50
CA LEU A 152 -1.55 -28.77 2.66
C LEU A 152 -2.10 -28.33 4.01
N LEU A 153 -2.71 -27.15 4.09
CA LEU A 153 -3.21 -26.61 5.36
C LEU A 153 -4.60 -27.14 5.76
N ARG A 154 -5.23 -27.96 4.93
CA ARG A 154 -6.57 -28.52 5.17
C ARG A 154 -6.62 -29.89 5.85
N THR A 155 -5.52 -30.46 6.26
CA THR A 155 -5.52 -31.79 6.92
C THR A 155 -5.56 -31.74 8.46
N GLY A 156 -6.12 -30.67 9.00
CA GLY A 156 -6.34 -30.51 10.44
C GLY A 156 -7.83 -30.50 10.79
N ASN A 157 -8.57 -31.60 10.53
CA ASN A 157 -9.83 -31.97 11.16
C ASN A 157 -9.87 -33.44 11.40
#